data_61baa6ab9645c95e99d68bf2735964c5
#
_entry.id   61baa6ab9645c95e99d68bf2735964c5
#
_cell.length_a   1.000
_cell.length_b   1.000
_cell.length_c   1.000
_cell.angle_alpha   90.00
_cell.angle_beta   90.00
_cell.angle_gamma   90.00
#
_symmetry.space_group_name_H-M   'P 1'
#
loop_
_entity.id
_entity.type
_entity.pdbx_description
1 polymer ?
#
loop_
_entity_poly.entity_id
_entity_poly.type
_entity_poly.pdbx_seq_one_letter_code
_entity_poly.pdbx_strand_id
1 'polypeptide(L)'
;MKVLSLFDGISCGMVAFEKASIPVERYVAYEIEESAIKISKANYPQIEHCGDVFKADFTQYEDFDILIGGSPCTFWSVAQKADKRETTSEGFGWELFQQYLRAWKESGCKYFLYENNYSMADAIKNEITKHLGVEPIMINSSLLSAQTRKRYYWTNIPNVSVPSDKGVMLADIIESGNVDRDKSLCIARRYAGFNGSQSYMCRRYFGKSFGQAIFEGDIEEIKAKWKADPYFESEDKNIRQMTLKECERLQTLPDDYTNVDGVSTQMKYEAIGNGWTVDVIAHILTYLKKEKEKEMELRIEKITFPEVIDFNFNELKQEITNRVAMYANMVYTEDQVKQAKADRANLNKFVKALSDERIKVKKQCLKPYEEFEAKVNELSKIVQEPINLIDKQVKEYEEQKKQEKLNEITYFFNSTDHPEWLHISQIMNEKWLNASVSMKSIQEEIDSRCKQIESDVATLSNLPEFGFEATEVYKTTLDINKALNEGHRLSEIQKRKAEHEAEQARLKAEAEAKISEVAEVAHNLGTASYGEVMESAKALKNQFKAPAKQWVSFSALLTTEDAMALKAFFESRQIEFKAI
;
A
#
# COMPACT_ATOMS: atom_id res chain seq x y z
N MET A 1 -22.65 -15.28 -7.91
CA MET A 1 -23.85 -14.60 -8.47
C MET A 1 -24.10 -15.10 -9.89
N LYS A 2 -25.37 -15.17 -10.29
CA LYS A 2 -25.78 -15.42 -11.67
C LYS A 2 -26.12 -14.09 -12.34
N VAL A 3 -25.47 -13.79 -13.46
CA VAL A 3 -25.51 -12.49 -14.14
C VAL A 3 -26.11 -12.62 -15.53
N LEU A 4 -27.12 -11.84 -15.82
CA LEU A 4 -27.68 -11.65 -17.16
C LEU A 4 -27.19 -10.32 -17.70
N SER A 5 -26.46 -10.32 -18.82
CA SER A 5 -25.91 -9.12 -19.43
C SER A 5 -26.48 -8.90 -20.83
N LEU A 6 -27.07 -7.73 -21.07
CA LEU A 6 -27.59 -7.34 -22.38
C LEU A 6 -26.71 -6.25 -22.99
N PHE A 7 -26.47 -6.37 -24.31
CA PHE A 7 -25.56 -5.47 -25.04
C PHE A 7 -24.16 -5.49 -24.43
N ASP A 8 -23.68 -6.70 -24.14
CA ASP A 8 -22.53 -6.98 -23.27
C ASP A 8 -21.21 -6.41 -23.79
N GLY A 9 -21.10 -6.22 -25.09
CA GLY A 9 -19.87 -5.74 -25.71
C GLY A 9 -18.70 -6.70 -25.46
N ILE A 10 -17.62 -6.16 -24.89
CA ILE A 10 -16.41 -6.90 -24.57
C ILE A 10 -16.39 -7.41 -23.14
N SER A 11 -17.54 -7.62 -22.52
CA SER A 11 -17.72 -8.14 -21.15
C SER A 11 -17.06 -7.28 -20.05
N CYS A 12 -17.14 -5.95 -20.20
CA CYS A 12 -16.71 -5.02 -19.14
C CYS A 12 -17.41 -5.29 -17.79
N GLY A 13 -18.64 -5.83 -17.83
CA GLY A 13 -19.39 -6.25 -16.65
C GLY A 13 -18.67 -7.35 -15.86
N MET A 14 -18.14 -8.38 -16.54
CA MET A 14 -17.40 -9.46 -15.89
C MET A 14 -16.13 -8.94 -15.21
N VAL A 15 -15.35 -8.10 -15.88
CA VAL A 15 -14.17 -7.43 -15.29
C VAL A 15 -14.57 -6.61 -14.06
N ALA A 16 -15.74 -5.95 -14.09
CA ALA A 16 -16.22 -5.17 -12.97
C ALA A 16 -16.61 -6.04 -11.76
N PHE A 17 -17.21 -7.22 -11.96
CA PHE A 17 -17.48 -8.19 -10.90
C PHE A 17 -16.18 -8.68 -10.25
N GLU A 18 -15.15 -8.98 -11.05
CA GLU A 18 -13.83 -9.37 -10.54
C GLU A 18 -13.21 -8.25 -9.68
N LYS A 19 -13.16 -7.02 -10.20
CA LYS A 19 -12.65 -5.86 -9.45
C LYS A 19 -13.45 -5.57 -8.18
N ALA A 20 -14.76 -5.79 -8.19
CA ALA A 20 -15.60 -5.72 -7.00
C ALA A 20 -15.39 -6.93 -6.07
N SER A 21 -14.60 -7.93 -6.46
CA SER A 21 -14.42 -9.21 -5.75
C SER A 21 -15.76 -9.88 -5.43
N ILE A 22 -16.67 -9.93 -6.41
CA ILE A 22 -17.94 -10.62 -6.35
C ILE A 22 -17.84 -11.87 -7.22
N PRO A 23 -17.87 -13.08 -6.65
CA PRO A 23 -17.76 -14.30 -7.43
C PRO A 23 -18.98 -14.48 -8.34
N VAL A 24 -18.72 -14.73 -9.62
CA VAL A 24 -19.74 -15.01 -10.64
C VAL A 24 -19.79 -16.52 -10.87
N GLU A 25 -20.95 -17.11 -10.66
CA GLU A 25 -21.22 -18.55 -10.86
C GLU A 25 -21.58 -18.84 -12.31
N ARG A 26 -22.42 -17.98 -12.89
CA ARG A 26 -22.89 -18.08 -14.27
C ARG A 26 -23.06 -16.70 -14.86
N TYR A 27 -22.57 -16.51 -16.08
CA TYR A 27 -22.69 -15.25 -16.81
C TYR A 27 -23.24 -15.53 -18.21
N VAL A 28 -24.42 -14.98 -18.51
CA VAL A 28 -25.07 -15.07 -19.80
C VAL A 28 -25.05 -13.70 -20.46
N ALA A 29 -24.54 -13.64 -21.69
CA ALA A 29 -24.32 -12.41 -22.45
C ALA A 29 -25.13 -12.42 -23.76
N TYR A 30 -25.88 -11.35 -23.99
CA TYR A 30 -26.51 -11.05 -25.29
C TYR A 30 -25.70 -9.96 -25.99
N GLU A 31 -25.05 -10.32 -27.05
CA GLU A 31 -24.24 -9.46 -27.92
C GLU A 31 -24.28 -10.01 -29.35
N ILE A 32 -24.32 -9.13 -30.35
CA ILE A 32 -24.38 -9.49 -31.77
C ILE A 32 -23.10 -9.14 -32.55
N GLU A 33 -22.26 -8.25 -31.98
CA GLU A 33 -21.04 -7.80 -32.64
C GLU A 33 -19.96 -8.88 -32.51
N GLU A 34 -19.64 -9.55 -33.62
CA GLU A 34 -18.70 -10.68 -33.63
C GLU A 34 -17.32 -10.35 -33.07
N SER A 35 -16.84 -9.10 -33.33
CA SER A 35 -15.54 -8.66 -32.82
C SER A 35 -15.53 -8.53 -31.30
N ALA A 36 -16.62 -8.03 -30.72
CA ALA A 36 -16.80 -7.94 -29.28
C ALA A 36 -16.89 -9.32 -28.63
N ILE A 37 -17.69 -10.22 -29.22
CA ILE A 37 -17.82 -11.63 -28.78
C ILE A 37 -16.46 -12.35 -28.81
N LYS A 38 -15.62 -12.12 -29.84
CA LYS A 38 -14.28 -12.73 -29.91
C LYS A 38 -13.39 -12.24 -28.78
N ILE A 39 -13.40 -10.95 -28.48
CA ILE A 39 -12.63 -10.37 -27.36
C ILE A 39 -13.13 -10.94 -26.02
N SER A 40 -14.45 -10.97 -25.82
CA SER A 40 -15.04 -11.54 -24.62
C SER A 40 -14.63 -13.00 -24.40
N LYS A 41 -14.78 -13.86 -25.42
CA LYS A 41 -14.44 -15.28 -25.35
C LYS A 41 -12.96 -15.56 -25.12
N ALA A 42 -12.09 -14.71 -25.62
CA ALA A 42 -10.64 -14.83 -25.42
C ALA A 42 -10.26 -14.60 -23.95
N ASN A 43 -10.92 -13.66 -23.28
CA ASN A 43 -10.68 -13.35 -21.88
C ASN A 43 -11.50 -14.23 -20.92
N TYR A 44 -12.75 -14.57 -21.31
CA TYR A 44 -13.72 -15.28 -20.48
C TYR A 44 -14.42 -16.38 -21.27
N PRO A 45 -13.77 -17.52 -21.55
CA PRO A 45 -14.33 -18.61 -22.33
C PRO A 45 -15.57 -19.26 -21.70
N GLN A 46 -15.80 -19.03 -20.39
CA GLN A 46 -16.95 -19.55 -19.64
C GLN A 46 -18.23 -18.72 -19.84
N ILE A 47 -18.18 -17.54 -20.47
CA ILE A 47 -19.37 -16.71 -20.73
C ILE A 47 -20.24 -17.38 -21.80
N GLU A 48 -21.53 -17.52 -21.51
CA GLU A 48 -22.53 -18.04 -22.43
C GLU A 48 -23.04 -16.93 -23.34
N HIS A 49 -22.63 -16.91 -24.61
CA HIS A 49 -23.09 -15.93 -25.60
C HIS A 49 -24.34 -16.40 -26.32
N CYS A 50 -25.44 -15.64 -26.18
CA CYS A 50 -26.78 -16.01 -26.69
C CYS A 50 -27.25 -15.16 -27.89
N GLY A 51 -26.43 -14.19 -28.36
CA GLY A 51 -26.69 -13.43 -29.59
C GLY A 51 -27.71 -12.32 -29.43
N ASP A 52 -28.79 -12.37 -30.22
CA ASP A 52 -29.74 -11.27 -30.41
C ASP A 52 -30.82 -11.21 -29.32
N VAL A 53 -30.93 -10.07 -28.62
CA VAL A 53 -31.92 -9.81 -27.56
C VAL A 53 -33.37 -9.91 -28.05
N PHE A 54 -33.65 -9.65 -29.33
CA PHE A 54 -35.01 -9.75 -29.88
C PHE A 54 -35.50 -11.21 -29.98
N LYS A 55 -34.56 -12.16 -30.03
CA LYS A 55 -34.84 -13.60 -30.13
C LYS A 55 -34.80 -14.30 -28.79
N ALA A 56 -34.49 -13.59 -27.72
CA ALA A 56 -34.32 -14.14 -26.40
C ALA A 56 -35.66 -14.54 -25.75
N ASP A 57 -35.63 -15.64 -25.00
CA ASP A 57 -36.62 -15.97 -23.98
C ASP A 57 -35.96 -15.73 -22.62
N PHE A 58 -36.37 -14.68 -21.92
CA PHE A 58 -35.76 -14.30 -20.64
C PHE A 58 -36.38 -15.01 -19.45
N THR A 59 -37.51 -15.71 -19.60
CA THR A 59 -38.16 -16.48 -18.53
C THR A 59 -37.27 -17.62 -18.01
N GLN A 60 -36.33 -18.12 -18.84
CA GLN A 60 -35.36 -19.12 -18.42
C GLN A 60 -34.32 -18.67 -17.41
N TYR A 61 -34.31 -17.37 -17.05
CA TYR A 61 -33.34 -16.75 -16.13
C TYR A 61 -33.97 -16.30 -14.81
N GLU A 62 -35.11 -16.88 -14.39
CA GLU A 62 -35.81 -16.51 -13.14
C GLU A 62 -34.96 -16.69 -11.87
N ASP A 63 -33.90 -17.52 -11.94
CA ASP A 63 -32.97 -17.73 -10.83
C ASP A 63 -31.71 -16.85 -10.87
N PHE A 64 -31.69 -15.84 -11.77
CA PHE A 64 -30.56 -14.92 -11.87
C PHE A 64 -30.64 -13.77 -10.86
N ASP A 65 -29.50 -13.40 -10.31
CA ASP A 65 -29.40 -12.39 -9.26
C ASP A 65 -29.53 -10.97 -9.79
N ILE A 66 -28.92 -10.70 -10.95
CA ILE A 66 -28.77 -9.34 -11.47
C ILE A 66 -28.83 -9.32 -13.00
N LEU A 67 -29.58 -8.30 -13.51
CA LEU A 67 -29.54 -7.87 -14.91
C LEU A 67 -28.67 -6.64 -15.04
N ILE A 68 -27.63 -6.71 -15.90
CA ILE A 68 -26.81 -5.56 -16.26
C ILE A 68 -26.93 -5.27 -17.76
N GLY A 69 -26.74 -4.03 -18.16
CA GLY A 69 -26.72 -3.69 -19.60
C GLY A 69 -26.75 -2.19 -19.88
N GLY A 70 -26.51 -1.87 -21.15
CA GLY A 70 -26.62 -0.51 -21.65
C GLY A 70 -26.93 -0.56 -23.13
N SER A 71 -28.15 -0.22 -23.55
CA SER A 71 -28.49 -0.23 -24.97
C SER A 71 -27.62 0.76 -25.76
N PRO A 72 -27.32 0.48 -27.05
CA PRO A 72 -26.47 1.31 -27.87
C PRO A 72 -26.85 2.79 -27.81
N CYS A 73 -25.94 3.62 -27.28
CA CYS A 73 -26.17 5.06 -27.10
C CYS A 73 -26.13 5.87 -28.41
N THR A 74 -25.82 5.22 -29.52
CA THR A 74 -25.62 5.87 -30.82
C THR A 74 -26.83 6.69 -31.28
N PHE A 75 -28.02 6.23 -30.94
CA PHE A 75 -29.27 6.88 -31.36
C PHE A 75 -29.57 8.17 -30.57
N TRP A 76 -29.13 8.27 -29.32
CA TRP A 76 -29.46 9.35 -28.38
C TRP A 76 -28.32 10.35 -28.13
N SER A 77 -27.12 10.01 -28.57
CA SER A 77 -25.93 10.82 -28.30
C SER A 77 -25.88 12.09 -29.15
N VAL A 78 -25.44 13.20 -28.53
CA VAL A 78 -25.11 14.45 -29.28
C VAL A 78 -23.99 14.26 -30.30
N ALA A 79 -23.27 13.15 -30.26
CA ALA A 79 -22.28 12.78 -31.26
C ALA A 79 -22.92 12.31 -32.57
N GLN A 80 -24.22 11.98 -32.58
CA GLN A 80 -24.99 11.68 -33.78
C GLN A 80 -25.36 12.96 -34.51
N LYS A 81 -25.53 12.90 -35.84
CA LYS A 81 -26.07 14.02 -36.60
C LYS A 81 -27.49 14.35 -36.11
N ALA A 82 -27.83 15.64 -36.11
CA ALA A 82 -29.09 16.12 -35.55
C ALA A 82 -30.34 15.49 -36.24
N ASP A 83 -30.26 15.25 -37.53
CA ASP A 83 -31.31 14.62 -38.37
C ASP A 83 -31.49 13.11 -38.10
N LYS A 84 -30.51 12.46 -37.46
CA LYS A 84 -30.53 11.03 -37.13
C LYS A 84 -30.62 10.77 -35.64
N ARG A 85 -30.61 11.82 -34.84
CA ARG A 85 -30.63 11.70 -33.38
C ARG A 85 -32.08 11.63 -32.90
N GLU A 86 -32.40 10.55 -32.21
CA GLU A 86 -33.68 10.40 -31.54
C GLU A 86 -33.74 11.28 -30.27
N THR A 87 -34.86 11.98 -30.11
CA THR A 87 -35.10 12.88 -28.95
C THR A 87 -36.38 12.55 -28.18
N THR A 88 -37.14 11.57 -28.69
CA THR A 88 -38.37 11.04 -28.08
C THR A 88 -38.26 9.55 -27.81
N SER A 89 -39.20 9.01 -27.03
CA SER A 89 -39.29 7.56 -26.77
C SER A 89 -39.91 6.78 -27.93
N GLU A 90 -39.42 7.09 -29.13
CA GLU A 90 -39.77 6.43 -30.38
C GLU A 90 -38.48 6.09 -31.13
N GLY A 91 -38.55 5.17 -32.06
CA GLY A 91 -37.42 4.76 -32.86
C GLY A 91 -36.63 3.56 -32.29
N PHE A 92 -35.58 3.16 -33.02
CA PHE A 92 -34.87 1.89 -32.76
C PHE A 92 -34.09 1.90 -31.44
N GLY A 93 -33.57 3.06 -31.04
CA GLY A 93 -32.90 3.20 -29.74
C GLY A 93 -33.85 2.89 -28.59
N TRP A 94 -35.12 3.34 -28.71
CA TRP A 94 -36.16 3.03 -27.73
C TRP A 94 -36.57 1.54 -27.75
N GLU A 95 -36.71 0.94 -28.96
CA GLU A 95 -36.97 -0.50 -29.09
C GLU A 95 -35.90 -1.35 -28.40
N LEU A 96 -34.63 -0.98 -28.48
CA LEU A 96 -33.53 -1.66 -27.78
C LEU A 96 -33.66 -1.52 -26.25
N PHE A 97 -34.03 -0.34 -25.74
CA PHE A 97 -34.33 -0.17 -24.32
C PHE A 97 -35.52 -1.02 -23.88
N GLN A 98 -36.56 -1.15 -24.70
CA GLN A 98 -37.70 -2.01 -24.40
C GLN A 98 -37.28 -3.50 -24.26
N GLN A 99 -36.24 -3.98 -24.98
CA GLN A 99 -35.72 -5.32 -24.78
C GLN A 99 -35.06 -5.47 -23.41
N TYR A 100 -34.32 -4.44 -22.93
CA TYR A 100 -33.80 -4.43 -21.57
C TYR A 100 -34.93 -4.47 -20.51
N LEU A 101 -35.97 -3.66 -20.70
CA LEU A 101 -37.13 -3.63 -19.82
C LEU A 101 -37.91 -4.99 -19.83
N ARG A 102 -38.00 -5.63 -21.02
CA ARG A 102 -38.57 -6.96 -21.16
C ARG A 102 -37.75 -7.99 -20.37
N ALA A 103 -36.43 -7.98 -20.54
CA ALA A 103 -35.55 -8.86 -19.80
C ALA A 103 -35.67 -8.67 -18.27
N TRP A 104 -35.76 -7.40 -17.82
CA TRP A 104 -35.96 -7.09 -16.41
C TRP A 104 -37.26 -7.71 -15.86
N LYS A 105 -38.35 -7.60 -16.60
CA LYS A 105 -39.67 -8.12 -16.20
C LYS A 105 -39.76 -9.64 -16.27
N GLU A 106 -39.21 -10.26 -17.31
CA GLU A 106 -39.31 -11.71 -17.56
C GLU A 106 -38.34 -12.52 -16.71
N SER A 107 -37.11 -12.03 -16.48
CA SER A 107 -36.11 -12.75 -15.69
C SER A 107 -36.38 -12.66 -14.17
N GLY A 108 -37.09 -11.64 -13.70
CA GLY A 108 -37.33 -11.45 -12.28
C GLY A 108 -36.06 -11.24 -11.43
N CYS A 109 -34.94 -10.89 -12.05
CA CYS A 109 -33.69 -10.62 -11.33
C CYS A 109 -33.92 -9.66 -10.16
N LYS A 110 -33.33 -9.96 -9.00
CA LYS A 110 -33.47 -9.11 -7.80
C LYS A 110 -32.91 -7.71 -8.01
N TYR A 111 -31.80 -7.62 -8.73
CA TYR A 111 -31.11 -6.37 -8.99
C TYR A 111 -31.02 -6.06 -10.48
N PHE A 112 -30.91 -4.77 -10.78
CA PHE A 112 -30.59 -4.33 -12.13
C PHE A 112 -29.60 -3.17 -12.14
N LEU A 113 -28.85 -3.03 -13.24
CA LEU A 113 -28.02 -1.90 -13.57
C LEU A 113 -28.15 -1.58 -15.07
N TYR A 114 -28.74 -0.42 -15.38
CA TYR A 114 -28.83 0.09 -16.73
C TYR A 114 -27.97 1.35 -16.88
N GLU A 115 -27.13 1.40 -17.92
CA GLU A 115 -26.27 2.54 -18.23
C GLU A 115 -26.65 3.17 -19.57
N ASN A 116 -26.57 4.51 -19.66
CA ASN A 116 -26.59 5.17 -20.94
C ASN A 116 -25.92 6.57 -20.89
N ASN A 117 -25.75 7.22 -22.06
CA ASN A 117 -25.02 8.47 -22.15
C ASN A 117 -25.77 9.64 -21.47
N TYR A 118 -24.98 10.55 -20.85
CA TYR A 118 -25.51 11.74 -20.17
C TYR A 118 -26.16 12.75 -21.14
N SER A 119 -25.78 12.74 -22.43
CA SER A 119 -26.22 13.72 -23.41
C SER A 119 -27.55 13.39 -24.11
N MET A 120 -28.26 12.35 -23.66
CA MET A 120 -29.61 12.05 -24.21
C MET A 120 -30.59 13.17 -23.90
N ALA A 121 -31.67 13.24 -24.68
CA ALA A 121 -32.75 14.21 -24.44
C ALA A 121 -33.46 13.89 -23.08
N ASP A 122 -33.86 14.93 -22.36
CA ASP A 122 -34.57 14.79 -21.09
C ASP A 122 -35.88 13.99 -21.23
N ALA A 123 -36.58 14.09 -22.36
CA ALA A 123 -37.76 13.30 -22.63
C ALA A 123 -37.47 11.79 -22.54
N ILE A 124 -36.37 11.33 -23.14
CA ILE A 124 -35.94 9.93 -23.13
C ILE A 124 -35.50 9.52 -21.69
N LYS A 125 -34.68 10.35 -21.04
CA LYS A 125 -34.24 10.12 -19.68
C LYS A 125 -35.42 9.94 -18.71
N ASN A 126 -36.41 10.81 -18.81
CA ASN A 126 -37.58 10.77 -17.93
C ASN A 126 -38.46 9.53 -18.18
N GLU A 127 -38.63 9.11 -19.44
CA GLU A 127 -39.37 7.88 -19.74
C GLU A 127 -38.62 6.62 -19.27
N ILE A 128 -37.28 6.56 -19.41
CA ILE A 128 -36.47 5.47 -18.82
C ILE A 128 -36.65 5.44 -17.30
N THR A 129 -36.54 6.58 -16.63
CA THR A 129 -36.73 6.73 -15.19
C THR A 129 -38.10 6.24 -14.73
N LYS A 130 -39.15 6.61 -15.45
CA LYS A 130 -40.52 6.18 -15.19
C LYS A 130 -40.69 4.65 -15.31
N HIS A 131 -40.10 4.04 -16.34
CA HIS A 131 -40.20 2.60 -16.57
C HIS A 131 -39.38 1.76 -15.59
N LEU A 132 -38.21 2.22 -15.20
CA LEU A 132 -37.32 1.53 -14.23
C LEU A 132 -37.68 1.87 -12.76
N GLY A 133 -38.46 2.93 -12.52
CA GLY A 133 -38.94 3.30 -11.18
C GLY A 133 -37.86 3.85 -10.23
N VAL A 134 -36.69 4.22 -10.74
CA VAL A 134 -35.57 4.77 -9.98
C VAL A 134 -34.94 5.96 -10.68
N GLU A 135 -34.50 6.97 -9.92
CA GLU A 135 -33.77 8.11 -10.50
C GLU A 135 -32.34 7.70 -10.91
N PRO A 136 -31.82 8.23 -12.02
CA PRO A 136 -30.48 7.93 -12.45
C PRO A 136 -29.44 8.65 -11.61
N ILE A 137 -28.35 7.96 -11.33
CA ILE A 137 -27.15 8.54 -10.72
C ILE A 137 -26.20 8.97 -11.86
N MET A 138 -25.86 10.26 -11.92
CA MET A 138 -24.86 10.72 -12.88
C MET A 138 -23.46 10.52 -12.28
N ILE A 139 -22.64 9.72 -12.96
CA ILE A 139 -21.24 9.56 -12.58
C ILE A 139 -20.36 9.99 -13.76
N ASN A 140 -19.34 10.80 -13.45
CA ASN A 140 -18.28 11.13 -14.40
C ASN A 140 -17.10 10.16 -14.15
N SER A 141 -16.71 9.43 -15.17
CA SER A 141 -15.57 8.50 -15.09
C SER A 141 -14.26 9.17 -14.66
N SER A 142 -14.14 10.51 -14.81
CA SER A 142 -12.96 11.26 -14.36
C SER A 142 -12.65 11.10 -12.87
N LEU A 143 -13.62 10.69 -12.06
CA LEU A 143 -13.43 10.41 -10.65
C LEU A 143 -12.61 9.12 -10.42
N LEU A 144 -12.66 8.16 -11.35
CA LEU A 144 -12.03 6.84 -11.21
C LEU A 144 -11.06 6.50 -12.34
N SER A 145 -10.98 7.34 -13.37
CA SER A 145 -10.20 7.16 -14.60
C SER A 145 -9.59 8.48 -15.06
N ALA A 146 -8.67 8.38 -16.00
CA ALA A 146 -8.05 9.53 -16.66
C ALA A 146 -8.91 10.15 -17.78
N GLN A 147 -10.22 9.84 -17.90
CA GLN A 147 -11.09 10.43 -18.95
C GLN A 147 -12.33 11.12 -18.38
N THR A 148 -12.74 12.20 -19.03
CA THR A 148 -14.02 12.84 -18.80
C THR A 148 -15.11 12.11 -19.59
N ARG A 149 -15.92 11.28 -18.92
CA ARG A 149 -16.99 10.47 -19.52
C ARG A 149 -18.21 10.46 -18.59
N LYS A 150 -19.16 11.33 -18.82
CA LYS A 150 -20.40 11.42 -18.03
C LYS A 150 -21.42 10.40 -18.51
N ARG A 151 -22.01 9.64 -17.58
CA ARG A 151 -23.04 8.63 -17.85
C ARG A 151 -24.14 8.68 -16.80
N TYR A 152 -25.33 8.26 -17.18
CA TYR A 152 -26.44 7.96 -16.28
C TYR A 152 -26.46 6.46 -15.98
N TYR A 153 -26.69 6.16 -14.71
CA TYR A 153 -26.82 4.80 -14.19
C TYR A 153 -28.14 4.68 -13.43
N TRP A 154 -29.03 3.84 -13.92
CA TRP A 154 -30.26 3.48 -13.22
C TRP A 154 -30.07 2.13 -12.55
N THR A 155 -30.31 2.03 -11.24
CA THR A 155 -30.14 0.78 -10.49
C THR A 155 -31.02 0.79 -9.26
N ASN A 156 -31.51 -0.39 -8.89
CA ASN A 156 -32.18 -0.62 -7.61
C ASN A 156 -31.22 -1.16 -6.53
N ILE A 157 -29.94 -1.24 -6.80
CA ILE A 157 -28.92 -1.52 -5.78
C ILE A 157 -28.97 -0.38 -4.74
N PRO A 158 -29.18 -0.68 -3.46
CA PRO A 158 -29.43 0.35 -2.47
C PRO A 158 -28.16 1.16 -2.12
N ASN A 159 -28.36 2.41 -1.73
CA ASN A 159 -27.34 3.30 -1.18
C ASN A 159 -26.14 3.60 -2.10
N VAL A 160 -26.24 3.36 -3.40
CA VAL A 160 -25.17 3.71 -4.36
C VAL A 160 -24.95 5.21 -4.33
N SER A 161 -23.72 5.64 -4.14
CA SER A 161 -23.31 7.05 -4.14
C SER A 161 -22.27 7.34 -5.22
N VAL A 162 -22.09 8.60 -5.55
CA VAL A 162 -21.03 9.05 -6.45
C VAL A 162 -19.67 8.78 -5.78
N PRO A 163 -18.71 8.15 -6.50
CA PRO A 163 -17.40 7.86 -5.93
C PRO A 163 -16.59 9.13 -5.63
N SER A 164 -15.66 9.03 -4.67
CA SER A 164 -14.62 10.05 -4.47
C SER A 164 -13.62 10.05 -5.61
N ASP A 165 -13.00 11.20 -5.87
CA ASP A 165 -11.97 11.32 -6.91
C ASP A 165 -10.69 10.59 -6.48
N LYS A 166 -10.24 9.65 -7.32
CA LYS A 166 -8.96 8.93 -7.16
C LYS A 166 -7.75 9.71 -7.65
N GLY A 167 -7.94 10.85 -8.30
CA GLY A 167 -6.86 11.70 -8.80
C GLY A 167 -6.08 11.13 -10.00
N VAL A 168 -6.58 10.10 -10.71
CA VAL A 168 -5.87 9.48 -11.85
C VAL A 168 -5.72 10.47 -13.00
N MET A 169 -4.49 10.85 -13.34
CA MET A 169 -4.20 11.83 -14.40
C MET A 169 -3.97 11.14 -15.75
N LEU A 170 -4.14 11.88 -16.84
CA LEU A 170 -3.89 11.36 -18.19
C LEU A 170 -2.40 11.02 -18.39
N ALA A 171 -1.51 11.79 -17.79
CA ALA A 171 -0.08 11.55 -17.84
C ALA A 171 0.33 10.22 -17.16
N ASP A 172 -0.46 9.74 -16.18
CA ASP A 172 -0.14 8.50 -15.44
C ASP A 172 -0.39 7.24 -16.26
N ILE A 173 -1.18 7.32 -17.33
CA ILE A 173 -1.64 6.14 -18.06
C ILE A 173 -1.05 6.00 -19.47
N ILE A 174 -0.35 7.02 -19.97
CA ILE A 174 0.28 6.98 -21.28
C ILE A 174 1.57 6.18 -21.27
N GLU A 175 1.92 5.56 -22.40
CA GLU A 175 3.14 4.76 -22.55
C GLU A 175 4.36 5.64 -22.90
N SER A 176 4.15 6.73 -23.63
CA SER A 176 5.20 7.69 -24.00
C SER A 176 4.60 9.05 -24.40
N GLY A 177 5.43 10.08 -24.47
CA GLY A 177 5.04 11.42 -24.93
C GLY A 177 4.46 12.30 -23.82
N ASN A 178 3.80 13.38 -24.24
CA ASN A 178 3.25 14.42 -23.37
C ASN A 178 1.76 14.65 -23.65
N VAL A 179 1.06 15.22 -22.68
CA VAL A 179 -0.37 15.58 -22.77
C VAL A 179 -0.58 17.04 -22.39
N ASP A 180 -1.61 17.67 -22.95
CA ASP A 180 -1.93 19.08 -22.71
C ASP A 180 -3.03 19.29 -21.64
N ARG A 181 -3.45 18.21 -20.98
CA ARG A 181 -4.56 18.23 -20.01
C ARG A 181 -4.49 17.09 -19.03
N ASP A 182 -5.09 17.29 -17.88
CA ASP A 182 -5.13 16.32 -16.78
C ASP A 182 -6.03 15.12 -17.07
N LYS A 183 -7.13 15.33 -17.80
CA LYS A 183 -8.11 14.27 -18.12
C LYS A 183 -8.37 14.25 -19.62
N SER A 184 -8.34 13.06 -20.21
CA SER A 184 -8.69 12.84 -21.62
C SER A 184 -10.11 13.26 -21.95
N LEU A 185 -10.33 13.65 -23.19
CA LEU A 185 -11.66 13.68 -23.77
C LEU A 185 -12.25 12.26 -23.82
N CYS A 186 -13.58 12.18 -23.80
CA CYS A 186 -14.28 10.88 -23.89
C CYS A 186 -13.88 10.14 -25.18
N ILE A 187 -13.28 8.97 -25.05
CA ILE A 187 -13.10 8.06 -26.20
C ILE A 187 -14.46 7.50 -26.60
N ALA A 188 -14.71 7.49 -27.88
CA ALA A 188 -15.93 6.96 -28.46
C ALA A 188 -15.58 6.03 -29.62
N ARG A 189 -16.55 5.24 -30.12
CA ARG A 189 -16.36 4.35 -31.27
C ARG A 189 -15.57 4.99 -32.42
N ARG A 190 -15.85 6.27 -32.76
CA ARG A 190 -15.19 6.98 -33.85
C ARG A 190 -13.72 7.35 -33.58
N TYR A 191 -13.20 7.09 -32.39
CA TYR A 191 -11.79 7.35 -32.09
C TYR A 191 -10.85 6.50 -32.94
N ALA A 192 -11.28 5.32 -33.38
CA ALA A 192 -10.57 4.49 -34.36
C ALA A 192 -10.12 5.30 -35.63
N GLY A 193 -10.88 6.31 -36.02
CA GLY A 193 -10.57 7.19 -37.15
C GLY A 193 -9.72 8.42 -36.79
N PHE A 194 -9.19 8.50 -35.56
CA PHE A 194 -8.25 9.56 -35.16
C PHE A 194 -6.82 9.17 -35.53
N ASN A 195 -6.60 8.74 -36.77
CA ASN A 195 -5.29 8.36 -37.28
C ASN A 195 -5.15 8.95 -38.71
N GLY A 196 -3.99 9.50 -39.01
CA GLY A 196 -3.74 10.13 -40.32
C GLY A 196 -2.49 11.01 -40.30
N SER A 197 -2.42 11.97 -41.28
CA SER A 197 -1.32 12.93 -41.31
C SER A 197 -1.30 13.82 -40.07
N GLN A 198 -0.14 14.36 -39.73
CA GLN A 198 0.04 15.25 -38.59
C GLN A 198 -0.94 16.43 -38.60
N SER A 199 -1.06 17.10 -39.76
CA SER A 199 -2.00 18.20 -39.95
C SER A 199 -3.47 17.76 -39.81
N TYR A 200 -3.82 16.54 -40.27
CA TYR A 200 -5.16 15.99 -40.05
C TYR A 200 -5.47 15.81 -38.57
N MET A 201 -4.56 15.22 -37.82
CA MET A 201 -4.74 15.01 -36.37
C MET A 201 -4.81 16.35 -35.63
N CYS A 202 -3.94 17.32 -35.95
CA CYS A 202 -3.99 18.68 -35.40
C CYS A 202 -5.34 19.36 -35.66
N ARG A 203 -5.86 19.31 -36.92
CA ARG A 203 -7.18 19.86 -37.22
C ARG A 203 -8.31 19.22 -36.44
N ARG A 204 -8.24 17.91 -36.24
CA ARG A 204 -9.27 17.18 -35.47
C ARG A 204 -9.18 17.53 -33.98
N TYR A 205 -7.99 17.59 -33.44
CA TYR A 205 -7.74 17.82 -32.03
C TYR A 205 -7.94 19.30 -31.66
N PHE A 206 -7.10 20.19 -32.21
CA PHE A 206 -7.14 21.61 -31.87
C PHE A 206 -8.33 22.34 -32.45
N GLY A 207 -8.75 21.97 -33.68
CA GLY A 207 -9.81 22.65 -34.39
C GLY A 207 -11.23 22.18 -34.09
N LYS A 208 -11.41 20.90 -33.69
CA LYS A 208 -12.72 20.28 -33.48
C LYS A 208 -12.89 19.63 -32.13
N SER A 209 -11.89 19.70 -31.27
CA SER A 209 -11.86 19.02 -29.96
C SER A 209 -12.31 17.54 -30.04
N PHE A 210 -11.85 16.87 -31.10
CA PHE A 210 -12.20 15.47 -31.36
C PHE A 210 -11.02 14.54 -31.08
N GLY A 211 -11.26 13.52 -30.25
CA GLY A 211 -10.26 12.54 -29.86
C GLY A 211 -9.31 13.09 -28.79
N GLN A 212 -8.45 12.24 -28.29
CA GLN A 212 -7.32 12.60 -27.46
C GLN A 212 -6.03 12.36 -28.23
N ALA A 213 -5.16 13.37 -28.28
CA ALA A 213 -3.84 13.29 -28.89
C ALA A 213 -2.77 13.11 -27.80
N ILE A 214 -1.72 12.39 -28.17
CA ILE A 214 -0.46 12.33 -27.43
C ILE A 214 0.60 13.05 -28.27
N PHE A 215 1.46 13.80 -27.61
CA PHE A 215 2.48 14.63 -28.26
C PHE A 215 3.87 14.06 -27.97
N GLU A 216 4.61 13.73 -29.02
CA GLU A 216 6.00 13.25 -28.93
C GLU A 216 7.02 14.41 -29.02
N GLY A 217 6.52 15.66 -29.18
CA GLY A 217 7.31 16.90 -29.24
C GLY A 217 6.70 18.01 -28.39
N ASP A 218 7.24 19.23 -28.54
CA ASP A 218 6.72 20.41 -27.85
C ASP A 218 5.31 20.76 -28.34
N ILE A 219 4.35 20.80 -27.42
CA ILE A 219 2.93 21.00 -27.71
C ILE A 219 2.65 22.38 -28.31
N GLU A 220 3.30 23.42 -27.77
CA GLU A 220 3.07 24.78 -28.23
C GLU A 220 3.72 25.01 -29.62
N GLU A 221 4.85 24.37 -29.92
CA GLU A 221 5.46 24.37 -31.24
C GLU A 221 4.55 23.69 -32.27
N ILE A 222 4.02 22.51 -31.99
CA ILE A 222 3.10 21.77 -32.85
C ILE A 222 1.84 22.59 -33.09
N LYS A 223 1.29 23.22 -32.07
CA LYS A 223 0.11 24.06 -32.13
C LYS A 223 0.36 25.37 -32.93
N ALA A 224 1.55 25.94 -32.81
CA ALA A 224 1.97 27.09 -33.57
C ALA A 224 2.10 26.76 -35.07
N LYS A 225 2.72 25.63 -35.43
CA LYS A 225 2.77 25.12 -36.81
C LYS A 225 1.37 24.95 -37.41
N TRP A 226 0.45 24.31 -36.67
CA TRP A 226 -0.93 24.12 -37.11
C TRP A 226 -1.68 25.45 -37.27
N LYS A 227 -1.47 26.42 -36.41
CA LYS A 227 -2.10 27.75 -36.53
C LYS A 227 -1.59 28.53 -37.72
N ALA A 228 -0.29 28.39 -38.04
CA ALA A 228 0.33 29.06 -39.20
C ALA A 228 -0.13 28.44 -40.51
N ASP A 229 -0.21 27.11 -40.61
CA ASP A 229 -0.73 26.36 -41.76
C ASP A 229 -1.51 25.11 -41.26
N PRO A 230 -2.86 25.14 -41.30
CA PRO A 230 -3.66 23.98 -40.89
C PRO A 230 -3.49 22.73 -41.76
N TYR A 231 -2.82 22.84 -42.92
CA TYR A 231 -2.60 21.76 -43.87
C TYR A 231 -1.11 21.42 -44.04
N PHE A 232 -0.25 21.86 -43.10
CA PHE A 232 1.19 21.64 -43.14
C PHE A 232 1.54 20.18 -43.41
N GLU A 233 2.59 19.96 -44.15
CA GLU A 233 3.20 18.65 -44.34
C GLU A 233 4.37 18.47 -43.35
N SER A 234 4.47 17.31 -42.72
CA SER A 234 5.56 16.95 -41.81
C SER A 234 5.78 15.45 -41.86
N GLU A 235 7.02 15.05 -41.97
CA GLU A 235 7.46 13.68 -41.84
C GLU A 235 7.62 13.30 -40.35
N ASP A 236 7.77 14.30 -39.48
CA ASP A 236 7.92 14.11 -38.03
C ASP A 236 6.62 13.61 -37.40
N LYS A 237 6.71 12.57 -36.61
CA LYS A 237 5.57 11.99 -35.87
C LYS A 237 5.40 12.64 -34.51
N ASN A 238 5.21 13.96 -34.47
CA ASN A 238 5.13 14.74 -33.24
C ASN A 238 3.74 14.68 -32.53
N ILE A 239 2.73 14.13 -33.20
CA ILE A 239 1.39 13.90 -32.64
C ILE A 239 0.93 12.50 -33.05
N ARG A 240 0.39 11.76 -32.10
CA ARG A 240 -0.12 10.40 -32.32
C ARG A 240 -1.48 10.17 -31.69
N GLN A 241 -2.15 9.16 -32.19
CA GLN A 241 -3.30 8.54 -31.53
C GLN A 241 -2.82 7.81 -30.26
N MET A 242 -3.67 7.71 -29.24
CA MET A 242 -3.42 6.83 -28.11
C MET A 242 -3.33 5.38 -28.59
N THR A 243 -2.46 4.59 -27.97
CA THR A 243 -2.39 3.15 -28.20
C THR A 243 -3.64 2.43 -27.71
N LEU A 244 -3.85 1.17 -28.11
CA LEU A 244 -4.96 0.36 -27.59
C LEU A 244 -4.84 0.24 -26.06
N LYS A 245 -3.65 0.00 -25.56
CA LYS A 245 -3.35 -0.13 -24.12
C LYS A 245 -3.70 1.16 -23.35
N GLU A 246 -3.32 2.31 -23.87
CA GLU A 246 -3.70 3.61 -23.28
C GLU A 246 -5.23 3.80 -23.25
N CYS A 247 -5.93 3.34 -24.31
CA CYS A 247 -7.39 3.37 -24.37
C CYS A 247 -8.05 2.37 -23.40
N GLU A 248 -7.46 1.19 -23.22
CA GLU A 248 -7.90 0.19 -22.24
C GLU A 248 -7.76 0.76 -20.81
N ARG A 249 -6.64 1.41 -20.51
CA ARG A 249 -6.41 2.09 -19.22
C ARG A 249 -7.43 3.21 -18.97
N LEU A 250 -7.83 3.97 -20.02
CA LEU A 250 -8.92 4.96 -19.90
C LEU A 250 -10.26 4.32 -19.50
N GLN A 251 -10.53 3.10 -19.97
CA GLN A 251 -11.74 2.35 -19.58
C GLN A 251 -11.50 1.50 -18.32
N THR A 252 -10.33 1.64 -17.70
CA THR A 252 -9.91 0.87 -16.53
C THR A 252 -10.00 -0.65 -16.75
N LEU A 253 -9.76 -1.08 -18.00
CA LEU A 253 -9.56 -2.47 -18.38
C LEU A 253 -8.12 -2.91 -18.06
N PRO A 254 -7.84 -4.20 -17.94
CA PRO A 254 -6.47 -4.72 -17.93
C PRO A 254 -5.72 -4.35 -19.22
N ASP A 255 -4.41 -4.16 -19.13
CA ASP A 255 -3.55 -3.99 -20.30
C ASP A 255 -3.66 -5.20 -21.23
N ASP A 256 -3.61 -4.95 -22.54
CA ASP A 256 -3.70 -5.95 -23.61
C ASP A 256 -5.04 -6.76 -23.63
N TYR A 257 -6.08 -6.28 -22.97
CA TYR A 257 -7.39 -6.92 -22.89
C TYR A 257 -8.02 -7.16 -24.29
N THR A 258 -7.82 -6.22 -25.20
CA THR A 258 -8.33 -6.34 -26.58
C THR A 258 -7.30 -6.94 -27.54
N ASN A 259 -6.13 -7.37 -27.06
CA ASN A 259 -5.09 -7.95 -27.91
C ASN A 259 -5.42 -9.38 -28.32
N VAL A 260 -6.42 -9.55 -29.17
CA VAL A 260 -6.98 -10.82 -29.62
C VAL A 260 -6.78 -10.97 -31.12
N ASP A 261 -6.35 -12.13 -31.56
CA ASP A 261 -6.15 -12.47 -32.95
C ASP A 261 -7.48 -12.49 -33.75
N GLY A 262 -7.42 -12.13 -35.02
CA GLY A 262 -8.59 -12.10 -35.90
C GLY A 262 -9.58 -10.97 -35.63
N VAL A 263 -9.20 -9.97 -34.81
CA VAL A 263 -9.92 -8.70 -34.62
C VAL A 263 -9.04 -7.56 -35.11
N SER A 264 -9.54 -6.76 -36.07
CA SER A 264 -8.75 -5.64 -36.60
C SER A 264 -8.53 -4.56 -35.54
N THR A 265 -7.43 -3.80 -35.68
CA THR A 265 -7.09 -2.67 -34.79
C THR A 265 -8.24 -1.66 -34.71
N GLN A 266 -8.91 -1.37 -35.85
CA GLN A 266 -10.09 -0.50 -35.88
C GLN A 266 -11.21 -1.03 -34.99
N MET A 267 -11.57 -2.32 -35.12
CA MET A 267 -12.62 -2.94 -34.31
C MET A 267 -12.28 -2.96 -32.83
N LYS A 268 -10.98 -3.13 -32.46
CA LYS A 268 -10.52 -3.03 -31.08
C LYS A 268 -10.78 -1.64 -30.48
N TYR A 269 -10.41 -0.55 -31.18
CA TYR A 269 -10.73 0.81 -30.74
C TYR A 269 -12.24 1.06 -30.64
N GLU A 270 -13.03 0.55 -31.61
CA GLU A 270 -14.48 0.68 -31.59
C GLU A 270 -15.09 -0.02 -30.37
N ALA A 271 -14.64 -1.23 -30.06
CA ALA A 271 -15.08 -2.02 -28.92
C ALA A 271 -14.75 -1.32 -27.59
N ILE A 272 -13.51 -0.82 -27.42
CA ILE A 272 -13.11 -0.05 -26.24
C ILE A 272 -13.97 1.22 -26.09
N GLY A 273 -14.21 1.94 -27.20
CA GLY A 273 -15.00 3.18 -27.20
C GLY A 273 -16.47 2.97 -26.82
N ASN A 274 -17.03 1.80 -27.16
CA ASN A 274 -18.38 1.38 -26.78
C ASN A 274 -18.45 0.84 -25.34
N GLY A 275 -17.33 0.32 -24.81
CA GLY A 275 -17.27 -0.29 -23.49
C GLY A 275 -17.52 0.68 -22.32
N TRP A 276 -17.75 0.11 -21.17
CA TRP A 276 -17.89 0.83 -19.90
C TRP A 276 -16.53 1.21 -19.32
N THR A 277 -16.51 2.27 -18.49
CA THR A 277 -15.41 2.46 -17.56
C THR A 277 -15.61 1.50 -16.39
N VAL A 278 -14.80 0.44 -16.35
CA VAL A 278 -15.02 -0.74 -15.49
C VAL A 278 -15.04 -0.37 -14.00
N ASP A 279 -14.16 0.53 -13.56
CA ASP A 279 -14.10 0.94 -12.15
C ASP A 279 -15.39 1.65 -11.68
N VAL A 280 -16.15 2.30 -12.58
CA VAL A 280 -17.45 2.88 -12.24
C VAL A 280 -18.47 1.77 -11.96
N ILE A 281 -18.51 0.76 -12.81
CA ILE A 281 -19.41 -0.38 -12.62
C ILE A 281 -19.01 -1.16 -11.36
N ALA A 282 -17.71 -1.43 -11.18
CA ALA A 282 -17.18 -2.08 -9.98
C ALA A 282 -17.57 -1.32 -8.71
N HIS A 283 -17.46 0.02 -8.70
CA HIS A 283 -17.90 0.85 -7.58
C HIS A 283 -19.39 0.64 -7.26
N ILE A 284 -20.27 0.66 -8.27
CA ILE A 284 -21.70 0.43 -8.08
C ILE A 284 -21.95 -0.98 -7.50
N LEU A 285 -21.27 -1.99 -8.04
CA LEU A 285 -21.43 -3.39 -7.61
C LEU A 285 -20.95 -3.63 -6.17
N THR A 286 -19.99 -2.84 -5.64
CA THR A 286 -19.54 -3.00 -4.23
C THR A 286 -20.67 -2.83 -3.21
N TYR A 287 -21.74 -2.10 -3.58
CA TYR A 287 -22.89 -1.90 -2.70
C TYR A 287 -23.76 -3.17 -2.54
N LEU A 288 -23.66 -4.14 -3.47
CA LEU A 288 -24.27 -5.47 -3.30
C LEU A 288 -23.67 -6.26 -2.13
N LYS A 289 -22.35 -6.10 -1.87
CA LYS A 289 -21.70 -6.74 -0.71
C LYS A 289 -22.20 -6.17 0.61
N LYS A 290 -22.32 -4.83 0.68
CA LYS A 290 -22.77 -4.14 1.88
C LYS A 290 -24.19 -4.55 2.27
N GLU A 291 -25.02 -4.97 1.32
CA GLU A 291 -26.37 -5.48 1.60
C GLU A 291 -26.33 -6.92 2.11
N LYS A 292 -25.48 -7.80 1.52
CA LYS A 292 -25.30 -9.19 2.01
C LYS A 292 -24.72 -9.25 3.41
N GLU A 293 -23.85 -8.31 3.78
CA GLU A 293 -23.33 -8.16 5.14
C GLU A 293 -24.45 -7.80 6.15
N LYS A 294 -25.49 -7.04 5.74
CA LYS A 294 -26.69 -6.79 6.56
C LYS A 294 -27.58 -8.02 6.69
N GLU A 295 -27.61 -8.92 5.72
CA GLU A 295 -28.41 -10.16 5.78
C GLU A 295 -27.83 -11.21 6.75
N MET A 296 -26.54 -11.09 7.12
CA MET A 296 -25.90 -11.96 8.14
C MET A 296 -26.03 -11.44 9.57
N GLU A 297 -27.04 -10.62 9.86
CA GLU A 297 -27.29 -10.11 11.21
C GLU A 297 -27.98 -11.16 12.07
N LEU A 298 -27.45 -11.41 13.29
CA LEU A 298 -28.08 -12.27 14.27
C LEU A 298 -29.45 -11.70 14.64
N ARG A 299 -30.53 -12.39 14.28
CA ARG A 299 -31.90 -12.03 14.68
C ARG A 299 -32.40 -12.95 15.77
N ILE A 300 -32.80 -12.37 16.87
CA ILE A 300 -33.42 -13.12 17.96
C ILE A 300 -34.91 -13.22 17.67
N GLU A 301 -35.38 -14.40 17.28
CA GLU A 301 -36.76 -14.66 16.90
C GLU A 301 -37.70 -14.71 18.12
N LYS A 302 -37.20 -15.24 19.24
CA LYS A 302 -37.96 -15.37 20.47
C LYS A 302 -37.05 -15.41 21.69
N ILE A 303 -37.36 -14.56 22.68
CA ILE A 303 -36.75 -14.66 24.02
C ILE A 303 -37.89 -14.92 25.01
N THR A 304 -37.72 -15.94 25.85
CA THR A 304 -38.63 -16.23 26.95
C THR A 304 -37.80 -16.31 28.23
N PHE A 305 -37.89 -15.26 29.04
CA PHE A 305 -37.34 -15.28 30.40
C PHE A 305 -38.46 -15.48 31.38
N PRO A 306 -38.26 -16.17 32.51
CA PRO A 306 -39.21 -16.14 33.60
C PRO A 306 -39.27 -14.71 34.16
N GLU A 307 -40.40 -14.06 34.08
CA GLU A 307 -40.59 -12.69 34.61
C GLU A 307 -40.46 -12.65 36.14
N VAL A 308 -40.84 -13.73 36.80
CA VAL A 308 -40.77 -13.90 38.26
C VAL A 308 -40.37 -15.32 38.59
N ILE A 309 -39.51 -15.47 39.60
CA ILE A 309 -39.24 -16.73 40.26
C ILE A 309 -40.00 -16.66 41.60
N ASP A 310 -41.25 -17.18 41.60
CA ASP A 310 -42.08 -17.16 42.79
C ASP A 310 -41.87 -18.41 43.63
N PHE A 311 -41.87 -18.24 44.93
CA PHE A 311 -41.75 -19.30 45.91
C PHE A 311 -42.40 -18.90 47.22
N ASN A 312 -42.66 -19.82 48.11
CA ASN A 312 -43.36 -19.63 49.39
C ASN A 312 -42.51 -18.81 50.41
N PHE A 313 -41.99 -17.64 49.96
CA PHE A 313 -41.10 -16.81 50.78
C PHE A 313 -41.68 -16.40 52.12
N ASN A 314 -42.92 -15.93 52.16
CA ASN A 314 -43.53 -15.43 53.40
C ASN A 314 -43.78 -16.54 54.40
N GLU A 315 -44.28 -17.70 53.95
CA GLU A 315 -44.48 -18.87 54.78
C GLU A 315 -43.16 -19.39 55.38
N LEU A 316 -42.16 -19.54 54.51
CA LEU A 316 -40.85 -20.01 54.90
C LEU A 316 -40.16 -19.03 55.85
N LYS A 317 -40.28 -17.71 55.60
CA LYS A 317 -39.76 -16.66 56.47
C LYS A 317 -40.40 -16.74 57.87
N GLN A 318 -41.70 -16.92 57.96
CA GLN A 318 -42.44 -17.02 59.23
C GLN A 318 -42.03 -18.28 59.99
N GLU A 319 -41.94 -19.42 59.29
CA GLU A 319 -41.53 -20.69 59.90
C GLU A 319 -40.07 -20.64 60.40
N ILE A 320 -39.16 -20.09 59.62
CA ILE A 320 -37.74 -19.91 60.03
C ILE A 320 -37.69 -18.98 61.24
N THR A 321 -38.38 -17.82 61.17
CA THR A 321 -38.37 -16.85 62.27
C THR A 321 -38.86 -17.50 63.57
N ASN A 322 -39.94 -18.28 63.52
CA ASN A 322 -40.50 -18.96 64.66
C ASN A 322 -39.54 -20.03 65.21
N ARG A 323 -38.89 -20.82 64.36
CA ARG A 323 -37.94 -21.85 64.79
C ARG A 323 -36.64 -21.25 65.35
N VAL A 324 -36.14 -20.17 64.73
CA VAL A 324 -34.91 -19.52 65.20
C VAL A 324 -35.15 -18.77 66.53
N ALA A 325 -36.33 -18.22 66.75
CA ALA A 325 -36.69 -17.56 68.03
C ALA A 325 -36.51 -18.49 69.24
N MET A 326 -36.75 -19.79 69.07
CA MET A 326 -36.53 -20.77 70.17
C MET A 326 -35.05 -20.86 70.54
N TYR A 327 -34.15 -20.69 69.60
CA TYR A 327 -32.68 -20.76 69.87
C TYR A 327 -32.12 -19.44 70.39
N ALA A 328 -32.73 -18.28 70.10
CA ALA A 328 -32.24 -16.94 70.46
C ALA A 328 -32.13 -16.73 71.99
N ASN A 329 -32.96 -17.45 72.76
CA ASN A 329 -32.99 -17.34 74.23
C ASN A 329 -32.47 -18.62 74.94
N MET A 330 -31.94 -19.59 74.18
CA MET A 330 -31.41 -20.83 74.74
C MET A 330 -29.99 -20.64 75.28
N VAL A 331 -29.78 -20.90 76.55
CA VAL A 331 -28.45 -21.02 77.19
C VAL A 331 -28.18 -22.50 77.41
N TYR A 332 -27.23 -23.06 76.70
CA TYR A 332 -26.88 -24.44 76.79
C TYR A 332 -25.92 -24.63 78.00
N THR A 333 -26.25 -25.58 78.86
CA THR A 333 -25.42 -26.03 79.96
C THR A 333 -24.38 -27.06 79.47
N GLU A 334 -23.36 -27.37 80.26
CA GLU A 334 -22.25 -28.28 79.89
C GLU A 334 -22.73 -29.68 79.45
N ASP A 335 -23.78 -30.20 80.07
CA ASP A 335 -24.43 -31.48 79.76
C ASP A 335 -25.22 -31.42 78.41
N GLN A 336 -25.59 -30.25 77.97
CA GLN A 336 -26.39 -30.00 76.72
C GLN A 336 -25.51 -29.70 75.48
N VAL A 337 -24.21 -29.69 75.60
CA VAL A 337 -23.25 -29.39 74.50
C VAL A 337 -23.48 -30.32 73.30
N LYS A 338 -23.81 -31.58 73.51
CA LYS A 338 -24.09 -32.56 72.47
C LYS A 338 -25.35 -32.16 71.66
N GLN A 339 -26.40 -31.70 72.35
CA GLN A 339 -27.63 -31.21 71.74
C GLN A 339 -27.35 -29.93 70.95
N ALA A 340 -26.64 -28.97 71.50
CA ALA A 340 -26.25 -27.74 70.84
C ALA A 340 -25.51 -27.99 69.50
N LYS A 341 -24.63 -28.97 69.48
CA LYS A 341 -23.90 -29.39 68.23
C LYS A 341 -24.87 -30.00 67.23
N ALA A 342 -25.86 -30.79 67.68
CA ALA A 342 -26.87 -31.37 66.78
C ALA A 342 -27.81 -30.28 66.19
N ASP A 343 -28.26 -29.34 66.99
CA ASP A 343 -29.09 -28.23 66.56
C ASP A 343 -28.37 -27.34 65.56
N ARG A 344 -27.13 -26.99 65.83
CA ARG A 344 -26.28 -26.26 64.86
C ARG A 344 -26.07 -27.03 63.54
N ALA A 345 -25.89 -28.35 63.62
CA ALA A 345 -25.74 -29.18 62.43
C ALA A 345 -27.03 -29.20 61.61
N ASN A 346 -28.20 -29.23 62.23
CA ASN A 346 -29.52 -29.16 61.55
C ASN A 346 -29.75 -27.80 60.90
N LEU A 347 -29.41 -26.70 61.57
CA LEU A 347 -29.51 -25.35 61.00
C LEU A 347 -28.59 -25.19 59.82
N ASN A 348 -27.32 -25.69 59.90
CA ASN A 348 -26.39 -25.65 58.78
C ASN A 348 -26.86 -26.50 57.60
N LYS A 349 -27.50 -27.67 57.82
CA LYS A 349 -28.12 -28.46 56.75
C LYS A 349 -29.21 -27.70 56.07
N PHE A 350 -30.05 -26.96 56.82
CA PHE A 350 -31.12 -26.15 56.26
C PHE A 350 -30.57 -24.98 55.42
N VAL A 351 -29.59 -24.24 55.91
CA VAL A 351 -28.91 -23.17 55.16
C VAL A 351 -28.33 -23.73 53.88
N LYS A 352 -27.70 -24.91 53.96
CA LYS A 352 -27.16 -25.60 52.77
C LYS A 352 -28.25 -25.96 51.78
N ALA A 353 -29.36 -26.51 52.21
CA ALA A 353 -30.51 -26.85 51.33
C ALA A 353 -31.07 -25.63 50.61
N LEU A 354 -31.21 -24.48 51.29
CA LEU A 354 -31.62 -23.22 50.69
C LEU A 354 -30.61 -22.77 49.60
N SER A 355 -29.30 -22.88 49.92
CA SER A 355 -28.25 -22.52 48.95
C SER A 355 -28.22 -23.44 47.75
N ASP A 356 -28.39 -24.76 47.97
CA ASP A 356 -28.38 -25.76 46.88
C ASP A 356 -29.59 -25.54 45.94
N GLU A 357 -30.80 -25.25 46.48
CA GLU A 357 -31.95 -24.95 45.63
C GLU A 357 -31.79 -23.64 44.88
N ARG A 358 -31.24 -22.59 45.50
CA ARG A 358 -30.89 -21.34 44.82
C ARG A 358 -29.94 -21.60 43.64
N ILE A 359 -28.91 -22.44 43.85
CA ILE A 359 -27.95 -22.78 42.79
C ILE A 359 -28.65 -23.56 41.65
N LYS A 360 -29.52 -24.49 42.00
CA LYS A 360 -30.31 -25.28 41.04
C LYS A 360 -31.20 -24.39 40.16
N VAL A 361 -31.95 -23.49 40.78
CA VAL A 361 -32.78 -22.52 40.08
C VAL A 361 -31.94 -21.63 39.18
N LYS A 362 -30.82 -21.10 39.68
CA LYS A 362 -29.86 -20.32 38.86
C LYS A 362 -29.43 -21.08 37.60
N LYS A 363 -29.02 -22.36 37.75
CA LYS A 363 -28.64 -23.19 36.62
C LYS A 363 -29.77 -23.38 35.60
N GLN A 364 -31.01 -23.57 36.10
CA GLN A 364 -32.16 -23.71 35.21
C GLN A 364 -32.45 -22.44 34.43
N CYS A 365 -32.33 -21.25 35.05
CA CYS A 365 -32.49 -19.98 34.38
C CYS A 365 -31.36 -19.68 33.36
N LEU A 366 -30.14 -20.09 33.64
CA LEU A 366 -28.99 -19.84 32.76
C LEU A 366 -28.88 -20.84 31.63
N LYS A 367 -29.40 -22.05 31.76
CA LYS A 367 -29.28 -23.10 30.73
C LYS A 367 -29.65 -22.66 29.31
N PRO A 368 -30.78 -21.94 29.07
CA PRO A 368 -31.10 -21.47 27.73
C PRO A 368 -30.09 -20.46 27.18
N TYR A 369 -29.49 -19.65 28.05
CA TYR A 369 -28.44 -18.70 27.68
C TYR A 369 -27.13 -19.43 27.34
N GLU A 370 -26.74 -20.42 28.12
CA GLU A 370 -25.53 -21.23 27.87
C GLU A 370 -25.63 -21.98 26.52
N GLU A 371 -26.82 -22.49 26.18
CA GLU A 371 -27.10 -23.12 24.88
C GLU A 371 -27.03 -22.11 23.72
N PHE A 372 -27.54 -20.90 23.91
CA PHE A 372 -27.45 -19.80 22.94
C PHE A 372 -25.98 -19.35 22.76
N GLU A 373 -25.27 -19.12 23.86
CA GLU A 373 -23.86 -18.73 23.86
C GLU A 373 -22.98 -19.76 23.14
N ALA A 374 -23.21 -21.05 23.37
CA ALA A 374 -22.49 -22.12 22.69
C ALA A 374 -22.68 -22.06 21.16
N LYS A 375 -23.93 -21.82 20.69
CA LYS A 375 -24.22 -21.68 19.26
C LYS A 375 -23.60 -20.42 18.65
N VAL A 376 -23.62 -19.29 19.35
CA VAL A 376 -22.96 -18.05 18.89
C VAL A 376 -21.45 -18.25 18.81
N ASN A 377 -20.86 -18.91 19.79
CA ASN A 377 -19.42 -19.22 19.79
C ASN A 377 -19.04 -20.18 18.66
N GLU A 378 -19.89 -21.14 18.31
CA GLU A 378 -19.69 -22.03 17.16
C GLU A 378 -19.70 -21.23 15.86
N LEU A 379 -20.70 -20.37 15.65
CA LEU A 379 -20.76 -19.49 14.46
C LEU A 379 -19.55 -18.56 14.38
N SER A 380 -19.13 -17.97 15.50
CA SER A 380 -17.96 -17.11 15.57
C SER A 380 -16.67 -17.83 15.16
N LYS A 381 -16.50 -19.09 15.56
CA LYS A 381 -15.35 -19.91 15.13
C LYS A 381 -15.34 -20.16 13.63
N ILE A 382 -16.51 -20.46 13.04
CA ILE A 382 -16.65 -20.71 11.59
C ILE A 382 -16.20 -19.46 10.81
N VAL A 383 -16.54 -18.25 11.30
CA VAL A 383 -16.13 -17.00 10.65
C VAL A 383 -14.66 -16.66 10.90
N GLN A 384 -14.12 -17.04 12.07
CA GLN A 384 -12.74 -16.73 12.43
C GLN A 384 -11.70 -17.49 11.57
N GLU A 385 -12.00 -18.71 11.15
CA GLU A 385 -11.09 -19.52 10.32
C GLU A 385 -10.75 -18.84 8.98
N PRO A 386 -11.74 -18.41 8.15
CA PRO A 386 -11.45 -17.64 6.94
C PRO A 386 -10.72 -16.32 7.20
N ILE A 387 -11.05 -15.60 8.28
CA ILE A 387 -10.37 -14.34 8.64
C ILE A 387 -8.88 -14.62 8.85
N ASN A 388 -8.53 -15.62 9.64
CA ASN A 388 -7.14 -15.98 9.89
C ASN A 388 -6.41 -16.39 8.61
N LEU A 389 -7.10 -17.08 7.70
CA LEU A 389 -6.53 -17.47 6.39
C LEU A 389 -6.27 -16.25 5.51
N ILE A 390 -7.22 -15.32 5.43
CA ILE A 390 -7.09 -14.08 4.67
C ILE A 390 -5.95 -13.23 5.24
N ASP A 391 -5.90 -13.05 6.56
CA ASP A 391 -4.84 -12.29 7.22
C ASP A 391 -3.45 -12.86 6.93
N LYS A 392 -3.35 -14.20 6.90
CA LYS A 392 -2.11 -14.88 6.54
C LYS A 392 -1.73 -14.60 5.09
N GLN A 393 -2.68 -14.75 4.16
CA GLN A 393 -2.43 -14.50 2.73
C GLN A 393 -2.08 -13.03 2.44
N VAL A 394 -2.75 -12.09 3.10
CA VAL A 394 -2.43 -10.65 2.96
C VAL A 394 -1.00 -10.37 3.43
N LYS A 395 -0.61 -10.89 4.61
CA LYS A 395 0.75 -10.72 5.11
C LYS A 395 1.81 -11.35 4.20
N GLU A 396 1.55 -12.55 3.70
CA GLU A 396 2.45 -13.23 2.76
C GLU A 396 2.59 -12.42 1.46
N TYR A 397 1.49 -11.87 0.93
CA TYR A 397 1.51 -11.03 -0.26
C TYR A 397 2.25 -9.70 -0.03
N GLU A 398 2.00 -9.02 1.09
CA GLU A 398 2.71 -7.79 1.44
C GLU A 398 4.21 -8.00 1.59
N GLU A 399 4.61 -9.11 2.21
CA GLU A 399 6.03 -9.45 2.36
C GLU A 399 6.67 -9.80 1.02
N GLN A 400 5.96 -10.54 0.16
CA GLN A 400 6.41 -10.81 -1.20
C GLN A 400 6.61 -9.50 -1.99
N LYS A 401 5.66 -8.57 -1.90
CA LYS A 401 5.76 -7.25 -2.58
C LYS A 401 6.95 -6.43 -2.07
N LYS A 402 7.21 -6.44 -0.77
CA LYS A 402 8.40 -5.79 -0.21
C LYS A 402 9.68 -6.43 -0.74
N GLN A 403 9.72 -7.76 -0.83
CA GLN A 403 10.88 -8.47 -1.34
C GLN A 403 11.10 -8.23 -2.84
N GLU A 404 10.04 -8.22 -3.65
CA GLU A 404 10.10 -7.85 -5.07
C GLU A 404 10.68 -6.45 -5.23
N LYS A 405 10.17 -5.49 -4.48
CA LYS A 405 10.64 -4.10 -4.51
C LYS A 405 12.08 -3.96 -4.02
N LEU A 406 12.48 -4.70 -2.99
CA LEU A 406 13.87 -4.74 -2.53
C LEU A 406 14.82 -5.27 -3.62
N ASN A 407 14.38 -6.31 -4.34
CA ASN A 407 15.15 -6.86 -5.45
C ASN A 407 15.30 -5.83 -6.60
N GLU A 408 14.24 -5.08 -6.93
CA GLU A 408 14.29 -4.02 -7.93
C GLU A 408 15.24 -2.89 -7.51
N ILE A 409 15.18 -2.45 -6.26
CA ILE A 409 16.09 -1.43 -5.70
C ILE A 409 17.54 -1.91 -5.76
N THR A 410 17.78 -3.15 -5.36
CA THR A 410 19.11 -3.75 -5.37
C THR A 410 19.64 -3.88 -6.80
N TYR A 411 18.79 -4.29 -7.74
CA TYR A 411 19.16 -4.39 -9.15
C TYR A 411 19.50 -3.01 -9.72
N PHE A 412 18.69 -1.99 -9.46
CA PHE A 412 18.97 -0.62 -9.88
C PHE A 412 20.28 -0.12 -9.30
N PHE A 413 20.49 -0.24 -8.00
CA PHE A 413 21.73 0.18 -7.34
C PHE A 413 22.97 -0.48 -7.99
N ASN A 414 22.92 -1.79 -8.22
CA ASN A 414 24.03 -2.52 -8.85
C ASN A 414 24.28 -2.11 -10.31
N SER A 415 23.29 -1.49 -10.98
CA SER A 415 23.43 -0.96 -12.35
C SER A 415 23.86 0.51 -12.39
N THR A 416 23.84 1.21 -11.26
CA THR A 416 24.26 2.60 -11.12
C THR A 416 25.77 2.66 -10.92
N ASP A 417 26.41 3.72 -11.39
CA ASP A 417 27.82 3.97 -11.11
C ASP A 417 28.01 4.36 -9.64
N HIS A 418 28.77 3.57 -8.90
CA HIS A 418 29.06 3.79 -7.49
C HIS A 418 30.41 3.17 -7.10
N PRO A 419 31.06 3.65 -6.02
CA PRO A 419 32.30 3.05 -5.53
C PRO A 419 32.13 1.56 -5.17
N GLU A 420 33.10 0.70 -5.56
CA GLU A 420 33.04 -0.75 -5.32
C GLU A 420 32.84 -1.16 -3.85
N TRP A 421 33.26 -0.31 -2.92
CA TRP A 421 33.12 -0.54 -1.49
C TRP A 421 31.73 -0.19 -0.91
N LEU A 422 30.91 0.54 -1.68
CA LEU A 422 29.57 0.97 -1.23
C LEU A 422 28.57 -0.15 -1.44
N HIS A 423 27.86 -0.51 -0.40
CA HIS A 423 26.78 -1.50 -0.45
C HIS A 423 25.44 -0.83 -0.24
N ILE A 424 24.41 -1.34 -0.92
CA ILE A 424 23.03 -0.82 -0.79
C ILE A 424 22.56 -0.74 0.67
N SER A 425 22.95 -1.68 1.50
CA SER A 425 22.59 -1.71 2.93
C SER A 425 23.05 -0.49 3.73
N GLN A 426 24.11 0.21 3.26
CA GLN A 426 24.65 1.40 3.93
C GLN A 426 23.80 2.67 3.67
N ILE A 427 23.06 2.68 2.55
CA ILE A 427 22.21 3.81 2.14
C ILE A 427 20.73 3.47 2.17
N MET A 428 20.38 2.22 2.45
CA MET A 428 19.01 1.72 2.45
C MET A 428 18.13 2.50 3.43
N ASN A 429 16.96 2.93 2.93
CA ASN A 429 15.93 3.55 3.73
C ASN A 429 14.71 2.60 3.79
N GLU A 430 14.34 2.16 4.98
CA GLU A 430 13.20 1.25 5.17
C GLU A 430 11.89 1.79 4.58
N LYS A 431 11.74 3.11 4.49
CA LYS A 431 10.56 3.76 3.87
C LYS A 431 10.44 3.46 2.39
N TRP A 432 11.53 3.10 1.70
CA TRP A 432 11.50 2.74 0.29
C TRP A 432 10.64 1.50 0.02
N LEU A 433 10.52 0.60 1.00
CA LEU A 433 9.70 -0.61 0.88
C LEU A 433 8.19 -0.33 0.98
N ASN A 434 7.78 0.87 1.38
CA ASN A 434 6.37 1.22 1.43
C ASN A 434 5.77 1.27 0.01
N ALA A 435 4.56 0.76 -0.16
CA ALA A 435 3.86 0.74 -1.45
C ALA A 435 3.62 2.14 -2.04
N SER A 436 3.52 3.16 -1.19
CA SER A 436 3.28 4.55 -1.62
C SER A 436 4.51 5.26 -2.20
N VAL A 437 5.71 4.72 -2.04
CA VAL A 437 6.95 5.34 -2.55
C VAL A 437 7.22 4.78 -3.94
N SER A 438 7.33 5.64 -4.94
CA SER A 438 7.56 5.23 -6.33
C SER A 438 9.01 4.81 -6.56
N MET A 439 9.24 3.86 -7.48
CA MET A 439 10.60 3.46 -7.89
C MET A 439 11.39 4.65 -8.45
N LYS A 440 10.77 5.54 -9.20
CA LYS A 440 11.42 6.74 -9.74
C LYS A 440 12.01 7.62 -8.63
N SER A 441 11.23 7.88 -7.56
CA SER A 441 11.71 8.66 -6.41
C SER A 441 12.86 7.98 -5.68
N ILE A 442 12.83 6.65 -5.58
CA ILE A 442 13.91 5.87 -4.97
C ILE A 442 15.19 5.95 -5.83
N GLN A 443 15.06 5.83 -7.14
CA GLN A 443 16.15 5.95 -8.08
C GLN A 443 16.82 7.33 -7.99
N GLU A 444 16.04 8.41 -7.98
CA GLU A 444 16.52 9.79 -7.82
C GLU A 444 17.25 9.97 -6.48
N GLU A 445 16.76 9.36 -5.40
CA GLU A 445 17.40 9.42 -4.08
C GLU A 445 18.72 8.63 -4.05
N ILE A 446 18.78 7.44 -4.66
CA ILE A 446 20.00 6.63 -4.81
C ILE A 446 21.05 7.39 -5.62
N ASP A 447 20.68 7.92 -6.80
CA ASP A 447 21.59 8.68 -7.66
C ASP A 447 22.16 9.92 -6.96
N SER A 448 21.29 10.64 -6.25
CA SER A 448 21.70 11.81 -5.44
C SER A 448 22.67 11.41 -4.33
N ARG A 449 22.41 10.29 -3.68
CA ARG A 449 23.26 9.79 -2.58
C ARG A 449 24.62 9.30 -3.09
N CYS A 450 24.66 8.59 -4.21
CA CYS A 450 25.91 8.16 -4.83
C CYS A 450 26.77 9.35 -5.25
N LYS A 451 26.20 10.36 -5.89
CA LYS A 451 26.89 11.61 -6.25
C LYS A 451 27.42 12.36 -5.03
N GLN A 452 26.66 12.40 -3.94
CA GLN A 452 27.12 13.01 -2.70
C GLN A 452 28.30 12.26 -2.11
N ILE A 453 28.26 10.92 -2.11
CA ILE A 453 29.35 10.08 -1.60
C ILE A 453 30.61 10.27 -2.44
N GLU A 454 30.51 10.34 -3.76
CA GLU A 454 31.64 10.63 -4.64
C GLU A 454 32.28 12.00 -4.34
N SER A 455 31.45 13.02 -4.19
CA SER A 455 31.90 14.37 -3.83
C SER A 455 32.58 14.42 -2.46
N ASP A 456 32.04 13.69 -1.49
CA ASP A 456 32.61 13.61 -0.14
C ASP A 456 33.98 12.89 -0.16
N VAL A 457 34.08 11.78 -0.89
CA VAL A 457 35.35 11.05 -1.07
C VAL A 457 36.39 11.91 -1.79
N ALA A 458 35.99 12.63 -2.84
CA ALA A 458 36.86 13.56 -3.52
C ALA A 458 37.36 14.68 -2.58
N THR A 459 36.50 15.20 -1.73
CA THR A 459 36.84 16.22 -0.73
C THR A 459 37.85 15.70 0.29
N LEU A 460 37.63 14.48 0.80
CA LEU A 460 38.52 13.85 1.78
C LEU A 460 39.85 13.46 1.17
N SER A 461 39.88 12.99 -0.08
CA SER A 461 41.10 12.63 -0.81
C SER A 461 41.99 13.84 -1.13
N ASN A 462 41.40 15.04 -1.20
CA ASN A 462 42.12 16.29 -1.41
C ASN A 462 42.65 16.94 -0.12
N LEU A 463 42.46 16.32 1.04
CA LEU A 463 43.03 16.81 2.28
C LEU A 463 44.57 16.77 2.20
N PRO A 464 45.26 17.82 2.67
CA PRO A 464 46.73 17.90 2.59
C PRO A 464 47.45 16.83 3.43
N GLU A 465 46.80 16.35 4.49
CA GLU A 465 47.33 15.32 5.39
C GLU A 465 46.16 14.42 5.85
N PHE A 466 46.42 13.12 6.01
CA PHE A 466 45.50 12.12 6.52
C PHE A 466 44.18 11.96 5.73
N GLY A 467 44.18 12.31 4.43
CA GLY A 467 43.01 12.13 3.55
C GLY A 467 42.63 10.66 3.38
N PHE A 468 43.61 9.76 3.35
CA PHE A 468 43.37 8.32 3.26
C PHE A 468 42.64 7.82 4.52
N GLU A 469 43.16 8.12 5.72
CA GLU A 469 42.59 7.67 6.99
C GLU A 469 41.20 8.27 7.21
N ALA A 470 41.02 9.53 6.86
CA ALA A 470 39.69 10.17 6.89
C ALA A 470 38.71 9.48 5.92
N THR A 471 39.18 9.07 4.72
CA THR A 471 38.34 8.35 3.77
C THR A 471 37.94 6.98 4.30
N GLU A 472 38.85 6.25 4.97
CA GLU A 472 38.50 4.94 5.59
C GLU A 472 37.43 5.09 6.69
N VAL A 473 37.47 6.15 7.49
CA VAL A 473 36.42 6.47 8.46
C VAL A 473 35.10 6.80 7.75
N TYR A 474 35.14 7.52 6.63
CA TYR A 474 33.97 7.83 5.83
C TYR A 474 33.31 6.59 5.25
N LYS A 475 34.08 5.64 4.70
CA LYS A 475 33.55 4.38 4.14
C LYS A 475 32.72 3.59 5.15
N THR A 476 33.04 3.70 6.42
CA THR A 476 32.31 2.98 7.48
C THR A 476 31.12 3.74 8.05
N THR A 477 31.20 5.09 8.04
CA THR A 477 30.20 5.94 8.73
C THR A 477 29.29 6.71 7.79
N LEU A 478 29.66 6.92 6.54
CA LEU A 478 29.06 7.82 5.56
C LEU A 478 28.78 9.24 6.14
N ASP A 479 29.62 9.67 7.07
CA ASP A 479 29.51 10.96 7.75
C ASP A 479 30.80 11.76 7.52
N ILE A 480 30.73 12.75 6.63
CA ILE A 480 31.88 13.57 6.24
C ILE A 480 32.46 14.34 7.42
N ASN A 481 31.63 14.77 8.37
CA ASN A 481 32.09 15.54 9.54
C ASN A 481 32.93 14.66 10.47
N LYS A 482 32.53 13.41 10.68
CA LYS A 482 33.31 12.44 11.46
C LYS A 482 34.65 12.14 10.79
N ALA A 483 34.65 11.97 9.48
CA ALA A 483 35.85 11.71 8.70
C ALA A 483 36.81 12.91 8.75
N LEU A 484 36.34 14.13 8.54
CA LEU A 484 37.13 15.35 8.63
C LEU A 484 37.71 15.55 10.04
N ASN A 485 36.90 15.34 11.08
CA ASN A 485 37.34 15.44 12.47
C ASN A 485 38.46 14.45 12.79
N GLU A 486 38.39 13.24 12.26
CA GLU A 486 39.47 12.26 12.43
C GLU A 486 40.75 12.68 11.70
N GLY A 487 40.64 13.18 10.46
CA GLY A 487 41.77 13.74 9.72
C GLY A 487 42.44 14.91 10.49
N HIS A 488 41.64 15.84 11.00
CA HIS A 488 42.13 16.93 11.85
C HIS A 488 42.82 16.44 13.13
N ARG A 489 42.18 15.46 13.79
CA ARG A 489 42.72 14.87 15.03
C ARG A 489 44.11 14.21 14.77
N LEU A 490 44.24 13.52 13.69
CA LEU A 490 45.52 12.88 13.30
C LEU A 490 46.58 13.92 12.95
N SER A 491 46.22 14.99 12.20
CA SER A 491 47.12 16.10 11.91
C SER A 491 47.61 16.81 13.15
N GLU A 492 46.71 17.09 14.12
CA GLU A 492 47.13 17.67 15.41
C GLU A 492 48.07 16.74 16.20
N ILE A 493 47.82 15.46 16.20
CA ILE A 493 48.73 14.46 16.84
C ILE A 493 50.09 14.50 16.17
N GLN A 494 50.16 14.51 14.83
CA GLN A 494 51.42 14.57 14.10
C GLN A 494 52.16 15.85 14.39
N LYS A 495 51.44 17.00 14.40
CA LYS A 495 52.03 18.30 14.76
C LYS A 495 52.61 18.29 16.17
N ARG A 496 51.90 17.81 17.15
CA ARG A 496 52.39 17.66 18.53
C ARG A 496 53.60 16.73 18.62
N LYS A 497 53.62 15.65 17.83
CA LYS A 497 54.80 14.77 17.76
C LYS A 497 56.00 15.49 17.15
N ALA A 498 55.82 16.22 16.05
CA ALA A 498 56.89 16.97 15.40
C ALA A 498 57.41 18.09 16.32
N GLU A 499 56.51 18.83 17.02
CA GLU A 499 56.88 19.82 18.01
C GLU A 499 57.68 19.21 19.16
N HIS A 500 57.25 18.05 19.66
CA HIS A 500 57.97 17.34 20.72
C HIS A 500 59.35 16.84 20.25
N GLU A 501 59.45 16.30 19.02
CA GLU A 501 60.73 15.86 18.44
C GLU A 501 61.66 17.07 18.20
N ALA A 502 61.14 18.18 17.70
CA ALA A 502 61.91 19.41 17.54
C ALA A 502 62.42 19.97 18.89
N GLU A 503 61.56 19.94 19.92
CA GLU A 503 61.95 20.39 21.29
C GLU A 503 63.02 19.44 21.87
N GLN A 504 62.91 18.12 21.68
CA GLN A 504 63.94 17.14 22.06
C GLN A 504 65.26 17.37 21.32
N ALA A 505 65.16 17.64 20.02
CA ALA A 505 66.36 17.98 19.22
C ALA A 505 67.03 19.28 19.66
N ARG A 506 66.20 20.31 19.98
CA ARG A 506 66.70 21.59 20.52
C ARG A 506 67.42 21.42 21.87
N LEU A 507 66.78 20.68 22.79
CA LEU A 507 67.36 20.39 24.11
C LEU A 507 68.65 19.58 23.97
N LYS A 508 68.75 18.63 23.00
CA LYS A 508 69.98 17.92 22.70
C LYS A 508 71.06 18.85 22.19
N ALA A 509 70.72 19.73 21.23
CA ALA A 509 71.67 20.66 20.64
C ALA A 509 72.17 21.66 21.68
N GLU A 510 71.28 22.15 22.57
CA GLU A 510 71.67 23.04 23.69
C GLU A 510 72.61 22.33 24.71
N ALA A 511 72.37 21.02 24.96
CA ALA A 511 73.24 20.23 25.84
C ALA A 511 74.61 19.99 25.20
N GLU A 512 74.62 19.71 23.89
CA GLU A 512 75.88 19.53 23.14
C GLU A 512 76.67 20.85 23.03
N ALA A 513 75.99 21.97 22.82
CA ALA A 513 76.64 23.32 22.82
C ALA A 513 77.24 23.65 24.19
N LYS A 514 76.51 23.40 25.29
CA LYS A 514 77.01 23.59 26.64
C LYS A 514 78.21 22.69 26.97
N ILE A 515 78.21 21.44 26.47
CA ILE A 515 79.35 20.55 26.63
C ILE A 515 80.56 21.08 25.87
N SER A 516 80.33 21.59 24.65
CA SER A 516 81.41 22.20 23.83
C SER A 516 81.97 23.46 24.51
N GLU A 517 81.12 24.34 25.03
CA GLU A 517 81.52 25.56 25.75
C GLU A 517 82.31 25.25 27.03
N VAL A 518 81.88 24.24 27.77
CA VAL A 518 82.63 23.76 28.97
C VAL A 518 84.00 23.17 28.56
N ALA A 519 84.04 22.43 27.43
CA ALA A 519 85.26 21.85 26.95
C ALA A 519 86.27 22.94 26.46
N GLU A 520 85.76 24.01 25.81
CA GLU A 520 86.59 25.14 25.36
C GLU A 520 87.10 25.98 26.54
N VAL A 521 86.29 26.20 27.58
CA VAL A 521 86.72 26.88 28.79
C VAL A 521 87.74 26.01 29.57
N ALA A 522 87.55 24.70 29.64
CA ALA A 522 88.55 23.81 30.24
C ALA A 522 89.87 23.75 29.51
N HIS A 523 89.82 23.83 28.18
CA HIS A 523 91.02 23.87 27.31
C HIS A 523 91.82 25.18 27.50
N ASN A 524 91.12 26.32 27.66
CA ASN A 524 91.72 27.62 27.85
C ASN A 524 92.27 27.86 29.29
N LEU A 525 91.80 27.11 30.28
CA LEU A 525 92.27 27.21 31.68
C LEU A 525 93.43 26.28 32.03
N GLY A 526 93.89 25.37 31.18
CA GLY A 526 95.06 24.55 31.38
C GLY A 526 95.10 23.61 32.61
N THR A 527 93.95 23.28 33.20
CA THR A 527 93.88 22.69 34.56
C THR A 527 93.09 21.38 34.67
N ALA A 528 92.78 20.67 33.59
CA ALA A 528 92.14 19.35 33.75
C ALA A 528 92.64 18.36 32.68
N SER A 529 92.89 17.13 33.09
CA SER A 529 93.23 16.01 32.16
C SER A 529 91.93 15.57 31.43
N TYR A 530 92.05 15.12 30.17
CA TYR A 530 90.97 14.65 29.30
C TYR A 530 90.05 13.57 29.99
N GLY A 531 90.62 12.84 30.95
CA GLY A 531 89.89 11.80 31.72
C GLY A 531 88.88 12.38 32.69
N GLU A 532 89.12 13.45 33.38
CA GLU A 532 88.21 14.07 34.39
C GLU A 532 87.04 14.81 33.70
N VAL A 533 87.24 15.39 32.57
CA VAL A 533 86.18 16.04 31.76
C VAL A 533 85.21 14.97 31.20
N MET A 534 85.70 13.82 30.84
CA MET A 534 84.85 12.71 30.34
C MET A 534 84.07 12.02 31.44
N GLU A 535 84.57 11.96 32.69
CA GLU A 535 83.79 11.43 33.83
C GLU A 535 82.64 12.38 34.25
N SER A 536 82.88 13.70 34.22
CA SER A 536 81.87 14.69 34.46
C SER A 536 80.79 14.71 33.38
N ALA A 537 81.14 14.51 32.11
CA ALA A 537 80.20 14.39 31.01
C ALA A 537 79.36 13.07 31.11
N LYS A 538 79.95 11.96 31.62
CA LYS A 538 79.19 10.71 31.88
C LYS A 538 78.25 10.87 33.08
N ALA A 539 78.58 11.61 34.06
CA ALA A 539 77.69 11.88 35.20
C ALA A 539 76.45 12.73 34.78
N LEU A 540 76.60 13.69 33.88
CA LEU A 540 75.52 14.45 33.30
C LEU A 540 74.61 13.61 32.40
N LYS A 541 75.16 12.64 31.66
CA LYS A 541 74.38 11.72 30.81
C LYS A 541 73.50 10.76 31.62
N ASN A 542 73.83 10.48 32.87
CA ASN A 542 73.04 9.63 33.76
C ASN A 542 71.87 10.37 34.49
N GLN A 543 71.76 11.71 34.35
CA GLN A 543 70.60 12.43 34.89
C GLN A 543 69.39 12.42 33.97
N PHE A 544 69.55 11.99 32.72
CA PHE A 544 68.41 11.80 31.81
C PHE A 544 67.99 10.35 31.73
N LYS A 545 67.54 9.75 32.85
CA LYS A 545 66.83 8.47 32.84
C LYS A 545 65.43 8.67 32.31
N ALA A 546 65.07 7.86 31.30
CA ALA A 546 63.71 7.70 30.87
C ALA A 546 62.78 7.43 32.07
N PRO A 547 61.54 7.95 32.11
CA PRO A 547 60.65 7.75 33.22
C PRO A 547 60.49 6.26 33.57
N ALA A 548 60.65 5.92 34.84
CA ALA A 548 60.55 4.56 35.32
C ALA A 548 59.15 4.00 35.00
N LYS A 549 59.11 2.83 34.37
CA LYS A 549 57.85 2.12 34.16
C LYS A 549 57.15 1.86 35.50
N GLN A 550 55.88 2.22 35.66
CA GLN A 550 55.08 1.97 36.82
C GLN A 550 53.90 1.05 36.47
N TRP A 551 53.57 0.13 37.34
CA TRP A 551 52.36 -0.69 37.19
C TRP A 551 51.12 0.14 37.46
N VAL A 552 50.18 0.11 36.48
CA VAL A 552 48.87 0.75 36.62
C VAL A 552 47.81 -0.33 36.52
N SER A 553 46.93 -0.41 37.52
CA SER A 553 45.78 -1.33 37.51
C SER A 553 44.54 -0.62 37.03
N PHE A 554 43.79 -1.24 36.14
CA PHE A 554 42.47 -0.77 35.70
C PHE A 554 41.55 -1.96 35.44
N SER A 555 40.24 -1.73 35.51
CA SER A 555 39.24 -2.75 35.19
C SER A 555 38.44 -2.30 33.96
N ALA A 556 38.21 -3.21 33.03
CA ALA A 556 37.38 -2.95 31.85
C ALA A 556 36.41 -4.13 31.66
N LEU A 557 35.16 -3.81 31.29
CA LEU A 557 34.14 -4.79 30.89
C LEU A 557 34.28 -5.00 29.40
N LEU A 558 34.74 -6.16 28.96
CA LEU A 558 35.10 -6.44 27.57
C LEU A 558 34.45 -7.74 27.10
N THR A 559 34.16 -7.83 25.81
CA THR A 559 33.89 -9.10 25.13
C THR A 559 35.18 -9.90 24.97
N THR A 560 35.06 -11.20 24.65
CA THR A 560 36.23 -12.05 24.40
C THR A 560 37.08 -11.52 23.23
N GLU A 561 36.45 -10.97 22.19
CA GLU A 561 37.13 -10.38 21.06
C GLU A 561 37.87 -9.08 21.41
N ASP A 562 37.24 -8.21 22.19
CA ASP A 562 37.88 -6.97 22.67
C ASP A 562 39.04 -7.26 23.64
N ALA A 563 38.93 -8.27 24.44
CA ALA A 563 40.02 -8.71 25.33
C ALA A 563 41.25 -9.21 24.54
N MET A 564 41.00 -9.96 23.45
CA MET A 564 42.07 -10.38 22.53
C MET A 564 42.71 -9.21 21.81
N ALA A 565 41.92 -8.22 21.34
CA ALA A 565 42.41 -7.01 20.70
C ALA A 565 43.25 -6.15 21.67
N LEU A 566 42.82 -6.00 22.89
CA LEU A 566 43.56 -5.28 23.93
C LEU A 566 44.89 -5.99 24.26
N LYS A 567 44.90 -7.32 24.33
CA LYS A 567 46.11 -8.11 24.49
C LYS A 567 47.09 -7.87 23.32
N ALA A 568 46.64 -7.97 22.09
CA ALA A 568 47.44 -7.70 20.89
C ALA A 568 48.02 -6.27 20.89
N PHE A 569 47.24 -5.27 21.34
CA PHE A 569 47.72 -3.92 21.50
C PHE A 569 48.89 -3.79 22.47
N PHE A 570 48.78 -4.41 23.68
CA PHE A 570 49.86 -4.40 24.66
C PHE A 570 51.13 -5.11 24.15
N GLU A 571 50.96 -6.25 23.47
CA GLU A 571 52.07 -7.00 22.85
C GLU A 571 52.77 -6.15 21.74
N SER A 572 51.99 -5.47 20.88
CA SER A 572 52.54 -4.61 19.81
C SER A 572 53.34 -3.42 20.35
N ARG A 573 53.05 -2.95 21.53
CA ARG A 573 53.70 -1.82 22.19
C ARG A 573 54.78 -2.25 23.22
N GLN A 574 55.03 -3.52 23.34
CA GLN A 574 55.95 -4.12 24.36
C GLN A 574 55.62 -3.65 25.78
N ILE A 575 54.33 -3.53 26.08
CA ILE A 575 53.81 -3.23 27.44
C ILE A 575 53.62 -4.55 28.17
N GLU A 576 54.29 -4.72 29.31
CA GLU A 576 54.07 -5.88 30.19
C GLU A 576 52.71 -5.75 30.88
N PHE A 577 51.90 -6.80 30.82
CA PHE A 577 50.57 -6.84 31.46
C PHE A 577 50.37 -8.16 32.19
N LYS A 578 49.53 -8.13 33.20
CA LYS A 578 49.06 -9.31 33.98
C LYS A 578 47.55 -9.26 34.06
N ALA A 579 46.89 -10.36 33.74
CA ALA A 579 45.49 -10.55 34.13
C ALA A 579 45.42 -10.74 35.63
N ILE A 580 44.53 -10.00 36.28
CA ILE A 580 44.28 -10.11 37.74
C ILE A 580 43.05 -11.02 37.92
#